data_70159cba37608bab7da7bdbf78d80bfd
#
_entry.id   70159cba37608bab7da7bdbf78d80bfd
#
_cell.length_a   1.000
_cell.length_b   1.000
_cell.length_c   1.000
_cell.angle_alpha   90.00
_cell.angle_beta   90.00
_cell.angle_gamma   90.00
#
_symmetry.space_group_name_H-M   'P 1'
#
loop_
_entity.id
_entity.type
_entity.pdbx_description
1 polymer ?
#
loop_
_entity_poly.entity_id
_entity_poly.type
_entity_poly.pdbx_seq_one_letter_code
_entity_poly.pdbx_strand_id
1 'polypeptide(L)'
;MPVTNVTMEVVQREYQSLREGFPKFHGCDTCRGDVIVFALNRLAPHYVSTRQGEILTELSLASDQEKARLDVALLEGFRKVAAAPRCGTKPTQL
;
A
#
# COMPACT_ATOMS: atom_id res chain seq x y z
N MET A 1 19.88 -0.14 14.18
CA MET A 1 18.97 -0.30 13.03
C MET A 1 18.57 1.10 12.55
N PRO A 2 18.51 1.33 11.23
CA PRO A 2 18.11 2.64 10.74
C PRO A 2 16.64 2.96 11.06
N VAL A 3 16.30 4.23 10.98
CA VAL A 3 14.90 4.65 11.13
C VAL A 3 14.10 4.11 9.96
N THR A 4 12.99 3.46 10.27
CA THR A 4 12.15 2.81 9.26
C THR A 4 10.69 3.18 9.48
N ASN A 5 9.93 3.39 8.40
CA ASN A 5 8.50 3.57 8.47
C ASN A 5 7.82 2.21 8.27
N VAL A 6 7.31 1.62 9.34
CA VAL A 6 6.69 0.30 9.31
C VAL A 6 5.43 0.29 8.44
N THR A 7 4.66 1.38 8.43
CA THR A 7 3.48 1.50 7.57
C THR A 7 3.86 1.29 6.11
N MET A 8 4.97 1.86 5.67
CA MET A 8 5.43 1.71 4.29
C MET A 8 5.74 0.25 3.94
N GLU A 9 6.40 -0.47 4.84
CA GLU A 9 6.73 -1.88 4.63
C GLU A 9 5.46 -2.73 4.57
N VAL A 10 4.51 -2.50 5.47
CA VAL A 10 3.25 -3.24 5.50
C VAL A 10 2.42 -2.95 4.24
N VAL A 11 2.37 -1.68 3.81
CA VAL A 11 1.66 -1.30 2.59
C VAL A 11 2.23 -2.00 1.36
N GLN A 12 3.56 -2.07 1.25
CA GLN A 12 4.20 -2.74 0.12
C GLN A 12 3.87 -4.23 0.07
N ARG A 13 3.84 -4.89 1.22
CA ARG A 13 3.46 -6.32 1.29
C ARG A 13 2.00 -6.52 0.94
N GLU A 14 1.12 -5.69 1.48
CA GLU A 14 -0.31 -5.82 1.22
C GLU A 14 -0.66 -5.44 -0.22
N TYR A 15 0.06 -4.50 -0.82
CA TYR A 15 -0.10 -4.20 -2.24
C TYR A 15 0.08 -5.46 -3.07
N GLN A 16 1.14 -6.21 -2.83
CA GLN A 16 1.42 -7.42 -3.60
C GLN A 16 0.32 -8.46 -3.42
N SER A 17 -0.19 -8.62 -2.21
CA SER A 17 -1.28 -9.55 -1.92
C SER A 17 -2.58 -9.13 -2.61
N LEU A 18 -2.96 -7.87 -2.51
CA LEU A 18 -4.20 -7.37 -3.12
C LEU A 18 -4.13 -7.34 -4.64
N ARG A 19 -2.96 -7.08 -5.19
CA ARG A 19 -2.78 -7.02 -6.64
C ARG A 19 -3.16 -8.33 -7.32
N GLU A 20 -2.95 -9.44 -6.65
CA GLU A 20 -3.29 -10.76 -7.20
C GLU A 20 -4.79 -10.89 -7.48
N GLY A 21 -5.62 -10.12 -6.79
CA GLY A 21 -7.06 -10.06 -7.02
C GLY A 21 -7.47 -9.17 -8.19
N PHE A 22 -6.52 -8.47 -8.83
CA PHE A 22 -6.80 -7.56 -9.94
C PHE A 22 -5.91 -7.90 -11.15
N PRO A 23 -6.18 -9.03 -11.83
CA PRO A 23 -5.32 -9.45 -12.95
C PRO A 23 -5.30 -8.46 -14.12
N LYS A 24 -6.32 -7.60 -14.24
CA LYS A 24 -6.37 -6.59 -15.30
C LYS A 24 -5.59 -5.32 -14.96
N PHE A 25 -5.14 -5.18 -13.71
CA PHE A 25 -4.39 -3.99 -13.31
C PHE A 25 -3.00 -4.00 -13.96
N HIS A 26 -2.63 -2.87 -14.56
CA HIS A 26 -1.32 -2.72 -15.19
C HIS A 26 -0.27 -2.45 -14.11
N GLY A 27 0.39 -3.50 -13.65
CA GLY A 27 1.29 -3.44 -12.50
C GLY A 27 2.72 -3.02 -12.82
N CYS A 28 2.94 -2.07 -13.74
CA CYS A 28 4.28 -1.55 -13.99
C CYS A 28 4.79 -0.75 -12.79
N ASP A 29 6.09 -0.43 -12.78
CA ASP A 29 6.70 0.29 -11.65
C ASP A 29 6.02 1.63 -11.39
N THR A 30 5.63 2.35 -12.43
CA THR A 30 4.92 3.64 -12.27
C THR A 30 3.56 3.45 -11.62
N CYS A 31 2.75 2.51 -12.13
CA CYS A 31 1.42 2.25 -11.56
C CYS A 31 1.52 1.72 -10.13
N ARG A 32 2.46 0.81 -9.87
CA ARG A 32 2.71 0.29 -8.52
C ARG A 32 3.06 1.42 -7.56
N GLY A 33 4.01 2.26 -7.95
CA GLY A 33 4.44 3.38 -7.13
C GLY A 33 3.31 4.35 -6.85
N ASP A 34 2.49 4.65 -7.84
CA ASP A 34 1.37 5.59 -7.68
C ASP A 34 0.31 5.05 -6.72
N VAL A 35 0.01 3.75 -6.76
CA VAL A 35 -0.92 3.14 -5.82
C VAL A 35 -0.37 3.22 -4.39
N ILE A 36 0.91 2.88 -4.21
CA ILE A 36 1.55 2.90 -2.90
C ILE A 36 1.59 4.32 -2.33
N VAL A 37 1.98 5.30 -3.13
CA VAL A 37 2.00 6.71 -2.72
C VAL A 37 0.60 7.18 -2.34
N PHE A 38 -0.40 6.84 -3.13
CA PHE A 38 -1.79 7.19 -2.83
C PHE A 38 -2.20 6.66 -1.44
N ALA A 39 -1.91 5.38 -1.18
CA ALA A 39 -2.26 4.77 0.10
C ALA A 39 -1.48 5.40 1.26
N LEU A 40 -0.17 5.60 1.10
CA LEU A 40 0.68 6.16 2.16
C LEU A 40 0.25 7.57 2.55
N ASN A 41 -0.25 8.36 1.61
CA ASN A 41 -0.72 9.72 1.89
C ASN A 41 -2.02 9.74 2.70
N ARG A 42 -2.68 8.61 2.86
CA ARG A 42 -3.93 8.48 3.63
C ARG A 42 -3.76 7.71 4.93
N LEU A 43 -2.56 7.22 5.20
CA LEU A 43 -2.27 6.41 6.39
C LEU A 43 -1.27 7.13 7.27
N ALA A 44 -1.40 6.94 8.59
CA ALA A 44 -0.43 7.50 9.53
C ALA A 44 0.90 6.75 9.40
N PRO A 45 2.04 7.47 9.36
CA PRO A 45 3.34 6.82 9.38
C PRO A 45 3.64 6.26 10.77
N HIS A 46 4.47 5.22 10.82
CA HIS A 46 4.92 4.60 12.07
C HIS A 46 6.42 4.38 11.98
N TYR A 47 7.18 5.37 12.43
CA TYR A 47 8.63 5.30 12.42
C TYR A 47 9.16 4.57 13.64
N VAL A 48 10.09 3.67 13.41
CA VAL A 48 10.76 2.91 14.48
C VAL A 48 12.26 2.88 14.21
N SER A 49 13.04 2.66 15.27
CA SER A 49 14.49 2.57 15.16
C SER A 49 15.05 1.33 15.88
N THR A 50 14.18 0.46 16.36
CA THR A 50 14.58 -0.79 17.01
C THR A 50 13.78 -1.96 16.48
N ARG A 51 14.36 -3.16 16.57
CA ARG A 51 13.68 -4.39 16.17
C ARG A 51 12.42 -4.63 17.02
N GLN A 52 12.52 -4.37 18.32
CA GLN A 52 11.37 -4.52 19.22
C GLN A 52 10.22 -3.58 18.83
N GLY A 53 10.54 -2.31 18.54
CA GLY A 53 9.54 -1.35 18.08
C GLY A 53 8.89 -1.77 16.76
N GLU A 54 9.68 -2.32 15.83
CA GLU A 54 9.18 -2.84 14.56
C GLU A 54 8.16 -3.96 14.78
N ILE A 55 8.50 -4.93 15.64
CA ILE A 55 7.62 -6.08 15.91
C ILE A 55 6.31 -5.61 16.55
N LEU A 56 6.40 -4.75 17.57
CA LEU A 56 5.21 -4.24 18.26
C LEU A 56 4.30 -3.45 17.32
N THR A 57 4.89 -2.64 16.44
CA THR A 57 4.12 -1.84 15.48
C THR A 57 3.46 -2.75 14.44
N GLU A 58 4.15 -3.77 13.94
CA GLU A 58 3.56 -4.72 12.99
C GLU A 58 2.36 -5.44 13.61
N LEU A 59 2.46 -5.83 14.88
CA LEU A 59 1.35 -6.45 15.59
C LEU A 59 0.15 -5.50 15.69
N SER A 60 0.40 -4.23 15.98
CA SER A 60 -0.66 -3.22 16.05
C SER A 60 -1.32 -3.02 14.69
N LEU A 61 -0.53 -2.95 13.62
CA LEU A 61 -1.06 -2.76 12.27
C LEU A 61 -1.77 -4.00 11.72
N ALA A 62 -1.57 -5.14 12.33
CA ALA A 62 -2.24 -6.39 11.94
C ALA A 62 -3.62 -6.55 12.57
N SER A 63 -4.06 -5.63 13.43
CA SER A 63 -5.41 -5.66 13.98
C SER A 63 -6.43 -5.51 12.85
N ASP A 64 -7.62 -6.07 13.04
CA ASP A 64 -8.66 -6.04 12.01
C ASP A 64 -9.00 -4.62 11.56
N GLN A 65 -9.08 -3.68 12.50
CA GLN A 65 -9.41 -2.29 12.20
C GLN A 65 -8.32 -1.60 11.38
N GLU A 66 -7.06 -1.78 11.77
CA GLU A 66 -5.94 -1.16 11.06
C GLU A 66 -5.74 -1.80 9.69
N LYS A 67 -5.89 -3.11 9.60
CA LYS A 67 -5.80 -3.82 8.33
C LYS A 67 -6.90 -3.34 7.38
N ALA A 68 -8.13 -3.15 7.87
CA ALA A 68 -9.22 -2.66 7.05
C ALA A 68 -8.95 -1.27 6.50
N ARG A 69 -8.40 -0.36 7.31
CA ARG A 69 -8.03 0.98 6.87
C ARG A 69 -6.99 0.94 5.75
N LEU A 70 -5.99 0.11 5.95
CA LEU A 70 -4.90 -0.06 4.99
C LEU A 70 -5.42 -0.63 3.68
N ASP A 71 -6.26 -1.65 3.74
CA ASP A 71 -6.84 -2.28 2.56
C ASP A 71 -7.73 -1.30 1.79
N VAL A 72 -8.56 -0.51 2.49
CA VAL A 72 -9.40 0.51 1.85
C VAL A 72 -8.54 1.54 1.12
N ALA A 73 -7.48 2.01 1.75
CA ALA A 73 -6.58 3.00 1.12
C ALA A 73 -5.95 2.43 -0.15
N LEU A 74 -5.48 1.18 -0.11
CA LEU A 74 -4.90 0.52 -1.27
C LEU A 74 -5.94 0.28 -2.37
N LEU A 75 -7.14 -0.20 -2.02
CA LEU A 75 -8.20 -0.44 -3.01
C LEU A 75 -8.61 0.85 -3.72
N GLU A 76 -8.72 1.95 -3.00
CA GLU A 76 -8.97 3.25 -3.61
C GLU A 76 -7.82 3.65 -4.55
N GLY A 77 -6.59 3.38 -4.13
CA GLY A 77 -5.41 3.64 -4.96
C GLY A 77 -5.43 2.83 -6.25
N PHE A 78 -5.74 1.54 -6.18
CA PHE A 78 -5.87 0.70 -7.38
C PHE A 78 -6.90 1.29 -8.34
N ARG A 79 -8.07 1.67 -7.85
CA ARG A 79 -9.14 2.23 -8.70
C ARG A 79 -8.74 3.55 -9.35
N LYS A 80 -8.14 4.45 -8.57
CA LYS A 80 -7.70 5.76 -9.06
C LYS A 80 -6.64 5.62 -10.15
N VAL A 81 -5.63 4.81 -9.90
CA VAL A 81 -4.53 4.63 -10.85
C VAL A 81 -5.01 3.90 -12.10
N ALA A 82 -5.86 2.87 -11.95
CA ALA A 82 -6.39 2.14 -13.09
C ALA A 82 -7.24 3.03 -14.00
N ALA A 83 -8.01 3.95 -13.41
CA ALA A 83 -8.88 4.86 -14.16
C ALA A 83 -8.10 5.93 -14.93
N ALA A 84 -6.92 6.32 -14.45
CA ALA A 84 -6.11 7.38 -15.08
C ALA A 84 -4.62 7.07 -14.90
N PRO A 85 -4.10 6.03 -15.57
CA PRO A 85 -2.71 5.62 -15.39
C PRO A 85 -1.74 6.63 -15.98
N ARG A 86 -0.76 7.02 -15.16
CA ARG A 86 0.24 8.02 -15.56
C ARG A 86 1.26 7.46 -16.56
N CYS A 87 1.39 6.14 -16.64
CA CYS A 87 2.36 5.50 -17.52
C CYS A 87 1.91 5.42 -18.98
N GLY A 88 0.69 5.86 -19.31
CA GLY A 88 0.20 5.87 -20.68
C GLY A 88 -0.51 4.60 -21.13
N THR A 89 -0.62 3.58 -20.27
CA THR A 89 -1.43 2.41 -20.58
C THR A 89 -2.93 2.79 -20.66
N LYS A 90 -3.74 1.92 -21.25
CA LYS A 90 -5.17 2.19 -21.36
C LYS A 90 -5.83 2.18 -19.98
N PRO A 91 -6.73 3.15 -19.69
CA PRO A 91 -7.52 3.11 -18.48
C PRO A 91 -8.31 1.81 -18.36
N THR A 92 -8.41 1.31 -17.13
CA THR A 92 -9.12 0.07 -16.83
C THR A 92 -10.06 0.32 -15.67
N GLN A 93 -11.24 -0.26 -15.71
CA GLN A 93 -12.17 -0.24 -14.60
C GLN A 93 -12.07 -1.57 -13.85
N LEU A 94 -11.74 -1.48 -12.57
CA LEU A 94 -11.58 -2.66 -11.72
C LEU A 94 -12.86 -3.01 -10.98
#